data_73d1a16e024a6532936061589f9b388b
#
_entry.id   73d1a16e024a6532936061589f9b388b
#
_cell.length_a   1.000
_cell.length_b   1.000
_cell.length_c   1.000
_cell.angle_alpha   90.00
_cell.angle_beta   90.00
_cell.angle_gamma   90.00
#
_symmetry.space_group_name_H-M   'P 1'
#
loop_
_entity.id
_entity.type
_entity.pdbx_description
1 polymer ?
#
loop_
_entity_poly.entity_id
_entity_poly.type
_entity_poly.pdbx_seq_one_letter_code
_entity_poly.pdbx_strand_id
1 'polypeptide(L)'
;MGFDGFPLIIGWELTLACNLRCKHCGSSAGQARSGELTREEALKLCDQFPALLVQEVDFTGGEPLLRSDWADIAEHLRDLGIKTEILSNGIALEPEVISKMKEVGISGVGISLDGLEPTHDHIRDQKGSFQHVLTGITRVWRQTYL
;
A
#
# COMPACT_ATOMS: atom_id res chain seq x y z
N MET A 1 26.11 -11.81 -13.00
CA MET A 1 24.94 -12.37 -12.34
C MET A 1 23.78 -12.20 -13.30
N GLY A 2 23.30 -13.27 -13.91
CA GLY A 2 22.15 -13.23 -14.79
C GLY A 2 20.89 -13.08 -13.93
N PHE A 3 20.03 -12.14 -14.28
CA PHE A 3 18.64 -12.18 -13.85
C PHE A 3 18.00 -13.37 -14.55
N ASP A 4 17.70 -14.42 -13.82
CA ASP A 4 17.10 -15.65 -14.39
C ASP A 4 15.61 -15.47 -14.76
N GLY A 5 15.16 -14.22 -14.94
CA GLY A 5 13.87 -13.87 -15.53
C GLY A 5 12.66 -14.00 -14.59
N PHE A 6 12.84 -14.37 -13.33
CA PHE A 6 11.74 -14.45 -12.37
C PHE A 6 11.54 -13.14 -11.61
N PRO A 7 10.30 -12.68 -11.40
CA PRO A 7 10.03 -11.50 -10.59
C PRO A 7 10.36 -11.81 -9.12
N LEU A 8 11.24 -11.01 -8.51
CA LEU A 8 11.54 -11.07 -7.09
C LEU A 8 10.62 -10.18 -6.26
N ILE A 9 10.16 -9.08 -6.86
CA ILE A 9 9.29 -8.07 -6.25
C ILE A 9 8.11 -7.80 -7.19
N ILE A 10 6.92 -7.76 -6.67
CA ILE A 10 5.70 -7.41 -7.41
C ILE A 10 5.12 -6.11 -6.87
N GLY A 11 5.04 -5.05 -7.70
CA GLY A 11 4.19 -3.90 -7.42
C GLY A 11 2.75 -4.22 -7.83
N TRP A 12 1.85 -4.32 -6.86
CA TRP A 12 0.45 -4.68 -7.10
C TRP A 12 -0.48 -3.48 -6.87
N GLU A 13 -1.06 -2.95 -7.96
CA GLU A 13 -2.19 -2.02 -7.86
C GLU A 13 -3.42 -2.75 -7.30
N LEU A 14 -3.54 -2.78 -5.98
CA LEU A 14 -4.53 -3.55 -5.25
C LEU A 14 -5.96 -3.04 -5.51
N THR A 15 -6.09 -1.72 -5.65
CA THR A 15 -7.33 -1.01 -6.02
C THR A 15 -7.00 0.32 -6.68
N LEU A 16 -7.90 0.85 -7.51
CA LEU A 16 -7.86 2.25 -7.96
C LEU A 16 -8.71 3.18 -7.09
N ALA A 17 -9.43 2.67 -6.08
CA ALA A 17 -10.07 3.54 -5.10
C ALA A 17 -9.01 4.42 -4.40
N CYS A 18 -9.26 5.71 -4.32
CA CYS A 18 -8.38 6.67 -3.66
C CYS A 18 -9.17 7.78 -3.01
N ASN A 19 -8.74 8.23 -1.85
CA ASN A 19 -9.30 9.38 -1.13
C ASN A 19 -8.66 10.72 -1.54
N LEU A 20 -7.70 10.70 -2.47
CA LEU A 20 -7.08 11.88 -3.06
C LEU A 20 -7.33 11.98 -4.57
N ARG A 21 -7.08 13.16 -5.16
CA ARG A 21 -7.17 13.45 -6.60
C ARG A 21 -5.90 14.19 -7.07
N CYS A 22 -4.75 13.54 -6.87
CA CYS A 22 -3.46 14.16 -7.13
C CYS A 22 -3.29 14.56 -8.59
N LYS A 23 -2.78 15.77 -8.84
CA LYS A 23 -2.57 16.33 -10.19
C LYS A 23 -1.59 15.54 -11.03
N HIS A 24 -0.68 14.80 -10.41
CA HIS A 24 0.37 14.00 -11.06
C HIS A 24 0.08 12.49 -11.02
N CYS A 25 -1.16 12.09 -10.70
CA CYS A 25 -1.50 10.67 -10.52
C CYS A 25 -1.32 9.86 -11.81
N GLY A 26 -0.31 9.01 -11.84
CA GLY A 26 -0.03 8.14 -13.01
C GLY A 26 -1.12 7.10 -13.26
N SER A 27 -1.76 6.60 -12.20
CA SER A 27 -2.84 5.60 -12.29
C SER A 27 -4.22 6.23 -12.53
N SER A 28 -4.34 7.57 -12.54
CA SER A 28 -5.63 8.27 -12.59
C SER A 28 -6.64 7.75 -11.58
N ALA A 29 -6.16 7.47 -10.37
CA ALA A 29 -6.91 6.84 -9.29
C ALA A 29 -8.08 7.69 -8.80
N GLY A 30 -9.10 7.00 -8.25
CA GLY A 30 -10.28 7.69 -7.73
C GLY A 30 -11.40 6.75 -7.33
N GLN A 31 -11.99 6.06 -8.27
CA GLN A 31 -12.98 5.02 -8.05
C GLN A 31 -12.34 3.65 -8.29
N ALA A 32 -12.78 2.64 -7.55
CA ALA A 32 -12.39 1.27 -7.83
C ALA A 32 -12.77 0.87 -9.27
N ARG A 33 -11.94 0.07 -9.93
CA ARG A 33 -12.26 -0.51 -11.24
C ARG A 33 -13.39 -1.55 -11.11
N SER A 34 -14.24 -1.64 -12.11
CA SER A 34 -15.28 -2.67 -12.17
C SER A 34 -14.76 -4.11 -12.30
N GLY A 35 -13.48 -4.28 -12.57
CA GLY A 35 -12.83 -5.59 -12.76
C GLY A 35 -11.71 -5.85 -11.77
N GLU A 36 -11.70 -5.21 -10.61
CA GLU A 36 -10.76 -5.55 -9.55
C GLU A 36 -11.02 -6.97 -9.05
N LEU A 37 -9.94 -7.68 -8.71
CA LEU A 37 -10.05 -9.05 -8.19
C LEU A 37 -10.92 -9.08 -6.92
N THR A 38 -11.79 -10.05 -6.82
CA THR A 38 -12.43 -10.38 -5.54
C THR A 38 -11.40 -10.86 -4.53
N ARG A 39 -11.78 -10.92 -3.25
CA ARG A 39 -10.91 -11.46 -2.20
C ARG A 39 -10.40 -12.87 -2.55
N GLU A 40 -11.29 -13.73 -2.98
CA GLU A 40 -10.97 -15.13 -3.32
C GLU A 40 -10.03 -15.23 -4.52
N GLU A 41 -10.20 -14.38 -5.54
CA GLU A 41 -9.31 -14.33 -6.70
C GLU A 41 -7.93 -13.78 -6.31
N ALA A 42 -7.89 -12.77 -5.44
CA ALA A 42 -6.66 -12.20 -4.92
C ALA A 42 -5.84 -13.24 -4.14
N LEU A 43 -6.46 -14.00 -3.25
CA LEU A 43 -5.80 -15.09 -2.50
C LEU A 43 -5.29 -16.18 -3.44
N LYS A 44 -6.09 -16.61 -4.43
CA LYS A 44 -5.67 -17.59 -5.45
C LYS A 44 -4.49 -17.09 -6.31
N LEU A 45 -4.40 -15.78 -6.55
CA LEU A 45 -3.25 -15.19 -7.23
C LEU A 45 -2.00 -15.29 -6.35
N CYS A 46 -2.11 -14.99 -5.07
CA CYS A 46 -1.00 -15.12 -4.11
C CYS A 46 -0.45 -16.54 -4.04
N ASP A 47 -1.31 -17.58 -4.13
CA ASP A 47 -0.89 -18.99 -4.11
C ASP A 47 0.09 -19.34 -5.25
N GLN A 48 0.15 -18.55 -6.32
CA GLN A 48 1.05 -18.78 -7.46
C GLN A 48 2.43 -18.17 -7.24
N PHE A 49 2.57 -17.20 -6.34
CA PHE A 49 3.80 -16.45 -6.17
C PHE A 49 5.01 -17.27 -5.69
N PRO A 50 4.86 -18.26 -4.79
CA PRO A 50 5.99 -19.09 -4.38
C PRO A 50 6.62 -19.86 -5.56
N ALA A 51 5.81 -20.36 -6.50
CA ALA A 51 6.30 -21.07 -7.69
C ALA A 51 7.09 -20.12 -8.63
N LEU A 52 6.82 -18.81 -8.57
CA LEU A 52 7.51 -17.77 -9.33
C LEU A 52 8.71 -17.18 -8.56
N LEU A 53 9.03 -17.70 -7.37
CA LEU A 53 10.11 -17.22 -6.50
C LEU A 53 9.93 -15.75 -6.09
N VAL A 54 8.70 -15.25 -5.97
CA VAL A 54 8.40 -13.92 -5.47
C VAL A 54 8.77 -13.84 -4.00
N GLN A 55 9.51 -12.81 -3.63
CA GLN A 55 9.99 -12.59 -2.26
C GLN A 55 9.26 -11.45 -1.55
N GLU A 56 8.71 -10.52 -2.35
CA GLU A 56 8.09 -9.31 -1.83
C GLU A 56 6.95 -8.83 -2.74
N VAL A 57 5.91 -8.30 -2.14
CA VAL A 57 4.77 -7.69 -2.83
C VAL A 57 4.51 -6.31 -2.23
N ASP A 58 4.61 -5.27 -3.08
CA ASP A 58 4.31 -3.89 -2.71
C ASP A 58 2.85 -3.57 -3.05
N PHE A 59 2.02 -3.39 -2.03
CA PHE A 59 0.66 -2.92 -2.22
C PHE A 59 0.66 -1.45 -2.60
N THR A 60 0.15 -1.16 -3.78
CA THR A 60 0.04 0.18 -4.35
C THR A 60 -1.30 0.38 -5.04
N GLY A 61 -1.44 1.36 -5.91
CA GLY A 61 -2.63 1.63 -6.70
C GLY A 61 -3.13 3.05 -6.52
N GLY A 62 -4.40 3.20 -6.16
CA GLY A 62 -4.94 4.44 -5.60
C GLY A 62 -4.45 4.61 -4.16
N GLU A 63 -5.25 4.16 -3.22
CA GLU A 63 -4.85 4.00 -1.82
C GLU A 63 -5.15 2.56 -1.38
N PRO A 64 -4.14 1.70 -1.22
CA PRO A 64 -4.34 0.28 -0.94
C PRO A 64 -5.10 0.03 0.37
N LEU A 65 -4.97 0.92 1.36
CA LEU A 65 -5.65 0.83 2.65
C LEU A 65 -7.18 1.05 2.57
N LEU A 66 -7.68 1.53 1.44
CA LEU A 66 -9.13 1.65 1.21
C LEU A 66 -9.77 0.35 0.72
N ARG A 67 -8.99 -0.62 0.30
CA ARG A 67 -9.50 -1.94 -0.03
C ARG A 67 -9.77 -2.73 1.26
N SER A 68 -11.00 -3.17 1.47
CA SER A 68 -11.45 -3.73 2.76
C SER A 68 -10.74 -5.03 3.17
N ASP A 69 -10.25 -5.80 2.21
CA ASP A 69 -9.60 -7.11 2.42
C ASP A 69 -8.07 -7.06 2.27
N TRP A 70 -7.45 -5.85 2.27
CA TRP A 70 -5.99 -5.72 2.17
C TRP A 70 -5.25 -6.51 3.25
N ALA A 71 -5.80 -6.54 4.45
CA ALA A 71 -5.19 -7.23 5.59
C ALA A 71 -5.22 -8.75 5.44
N ASP A 72 -6.32 -9.31 4.90
CA ASP A 72 -6.43 -10.74 4.64
C ASP A 72 -5.43 -11.19 3.57
N ILE A 73 -5.22 -10.35 2.54
CA ILE A 73 -4.26 -10.61 1.47
C ILE A 73 -2.83 -10.56 2.01
N ALA A 74 -2.52 -9.57 2.84
CA ALA A 74 -1.20 -9.43 3.47
C ALA A 74 -0.90 -10.61 4.42
N GLU A 75 -1.87 -11.02 5.22
CA GLU A 75 -1.74 -12.18 6.11
C GLU A 75 -1.47 -13.46 5.32
N HIS A 76 -2.17 -13.67 4.22
CA HIS A 76 -1.98 -14.81 3.34
C HIS A 76 -0.57 -14.82 2.72
N LEU A 77 -0.08 -13.67 2.24
CA LEU A 77 1.28 -13.54 1.72
C LEU A 77 2.33 -13.85 2.79
N ARG A 78 2.15 -13.34 4.03
CA ARG A 78 3.01 -13.68 5.18
C ARG A 78 3.07 -15.19 5.42
N ASP A 79 1.92 -15.86 5.38
CA ASP A 79 1.83 -17.31 5.62
C ASP A 79 2.49 -18.12 4.49
N LEU A 80 2.60 -17.55 3.29
CA LEU A 80 3.39 -18.06 2.17
C LEU A 80 4.88 -17.71 2.26
N GLY A 81 5.33 -16.99 3.29
CA GLY A 81 6.71 -16.55 3.47
C GLY A 81 7.12 -15.36 2.61
N ILE A 82 6.17 -14.62 2.05
CA ILE A 82 6.38 -13.46 1.17
C ILE A 82 6.23 -12.17 1.99
N LYS A 83 7.19 -11.28 1.88
CA LYS A 83 7.13 -9.96 2.51
C LYS A 83 6.08 -9.09 1.83
N THR A 84 5.45 -8.21 2.60
CA THR A 84 4.50 -7.23 2.05
C THR A 84 4.85 -5.83 2.54
N GLU A 85 5.01 -4.90 1.61
CA GLU A 85 5.10 -3.47 1.90
C GLU A 85 3.84 -2.74 1.42
N ILE A 86 3.56 -1.58 2.01
CA ILE A 86 2.42 -0.74 1.61
C ILE A 86 2.94 0.63 1.19
N LEU A 87 2.57 1.07 -0.02
CA LEU A 87 2.83 2.43 -0.51
C LEU A 87 1.54 3.25 -0.37
N SER A 88 1.50 4.15 0.62
CA SER A 88 0.32 4.91 1.01
C SER A 88 0.49 6.41 0.80
N ASN A 89 -0.62 7.10 0.59
CA ASN A 89 -0.68 8.55 0.64
C ASN A 89 -0.68 9.11 2.08
N GLY A 90 -0.72 8.25 3.08
CA GLY A 90 -0.58 8.60 4.50
C GLY A 90 -1.87 9.08 5.19
N ILE A 91 -2.96 9.33 4.47
CA ILE A 91 -4.22 9.85 5.06
C ILE A 91 -4.92 8.81 5.94
N ALA A 92 -4.86 7.53 5.55
CA ALA A 92 -5.55 6.43 6.24
C ALA A 92 -4.74 5.82 7.40
N LEU A 93 -3.58 6.38 7.78
CA LEU A 93 -2.71 5.85 8.83
C LEU A 93 -3.23 6.21 10.23
N GLU A 94 -4.40 5.67 10.56
CA GLU A 94 -4.97 5.74 11.90
C GLU A 94 -4.41 4.63 12.82
N PRO A 95 -4.46 4.79 14.16
CA PRO A 95 -3.85 3.83 15.10
C PRO A 95 -4.32 2.38 14.89
N GLU A 96 -5.59 2.20 14.58
CA GLU A 96 -6.21 0.89 14.34
C GLU A 96 -5.65 0.23 13.07
N VAL A 97 -5.45 1.02 12.00
CA VAL A 97 -4.87 0.55 10.75
C VAL A 97 -3.41 0.14 10.96
N ILE A 98 -2.63 0.97 11.68
CA ILE A 98 -1.22 0.67 11.98
C ILE A 98 -1.11 -0.59 12.86
N SER A 99 -2.01 -0.73 13.85
CA SER A 99 -2.07 -1.95 14.67
C SER A 99 -2.35 -3.19 13.83
N LYS A 100 -3.29 -3.08 12.88
CA LYS A 100 -3.61 -4.18 11.95
C LYS A 100 -2.45 -4.51 11.01
N MET A 101 -1.71 -3.50 10.50
CA MET A 101 -0.49 -3.73 9.72
C MET A 101 0.53 -4.58 10.48
N LYS A 102 0.74 -4.29 11.77
CA LYS A 102 1.65 -5.07 12.62
C LYS A 102 1.16 -6.50 12.84
N GLU A 103 -0.13 -6.65 13.11
CA GLU A 103 -0.77 -7.97 13.32
C GLU A 103 -0.58 -8.89 12.11
N VAL A 104 -0.81 -8.37 10.90
CA VAL A 104 -0.70 -9.16 9.66
C VAL A 104 0.73 -9.26 9.13
N GLY A 105 1.69 -8.57 9.75
CA GLY A 105 3.11 -8.70 9.45
C GLY A 105 3.58 -7.85 8.26
N ILE A 106 3.01 -6.65 8.07
CA ILE A 106 3.55 -5.69 7.10
C ILE A 106 5.00 -5.36 7.44
N SER A 107 5.91 -5.53 6.47
CA SER A 107 7.36 -5.36 6.64
C SER A 107 7.83 -3.91 6.50
N GLY A 108 7.09 -3.10 5.77
CA GLY A 108 7.42 -1.70 5.55
C GLY A 108 6.23 -0.85 5.09
N VAL A 109 6.31 0.45 5.35
CA VAL A 109 5.32 1.43 4.87
C VAL A 109 6.06 2.57 4.19
N GLY A 110 5.91 2.68 2.86
CA GLY A 110 6.33 3.83 2.08
C GLY A 110 5.25 4.91 2.12
N ILE A 111 5.61 6.13 2.50
CA ILE A 111 4.67 7.23 2.57
C ILE A 111 5.03 8.27 1.53
N SER A 112 4.07 8.62 0.70
CA SER A 112 4.24 9.59 -0.38
C SER A 112 4.38 11.02 0.14
N LEU A 113 5.50 11.69 -0.14
CA LEU A 113 5.77 13.07 0.23
C LEU A 113 6.39 13.83 -0.94
N ASP A 114 5.72 14.89 -1.43
CA ASP A 114 6.12 15.59 -2.66
C ASP A 114 6.91 16.88 -2.41
N GLY A 115 7.10 17.27 -1.16
CA GLY A 115 7.80 18.49 -0.78
C GLY A 115 7.26 19.10 0.50
N LEU A 116 7.52 20.40 0.71
CA LEU A 116 6.96 21.15 1.83
C LEU A 116 5.46 21.39 1.65
N GLU A 117 4.77 21.78 2.72
CA GLU A 117 3.31 21.91 2.80
C GLU A 117 2.64 22.56 1.58
N PRO A 118 3.06 23.75 1.09
CA PRO A 118 2.39 24.36 -0.05
C PRO A 118 2.49 23.55 -1.34
N THR A 119 3.64 22.90 -1.57
CA THR A 119 3.88 22.06 -2.75
C THR A 119 3.12 20.76 -2.63
N HIS A 120 3.20 20.09 -1.50
CA HIS A 120 2.53 18.83 -1.25
C HIS A 120 1.01 18.97 -1.39
N ASP A 121 0.40 19.92 -0.68
CA ASP A 121 -1.05 20.16 -0.73
C ASP A 121 -1.52 20.52 -2.14
N HIS A 122 -0.73 21.31 -2.88
CA HIS A 122 -1.03 21.65 -4.27
C HIS A 122 -1.01 20.43 -5.18
N ILE A 123 0.01 19.57 -5.06
CA ILE A 123 0.16 18.36 -5.89
C ILE A 123 -0.91 17.32 -5.55
N ARG A 124 -1.18 17.12 -4.26
CA ARG A 124 -2.21 16.18 -3.77
C ARG A 124 -3.64 16.68 -4.00
N ASP A 125 -3.78 17.94 -4.43
CA ASP A 125 -5.06 18.64 -4.62
C ASP A 125 -5.95 18.60 -3.36
N GLN A 126 -5.30 18.68 -2.18
CA GLN A 126 -5.97 18.66 -0.89
C GLN A 126 -5.22 19.47 0.15
N LYS A 127 -5.82 20.58 0.59
CA LYS A 127 -5.31 21.42 1.67
C LYS A 127 -5.24 20.63 2.98
N GLY A 128 -4.11 20.71 3.67
CA GLY A 128 -3.85 20.02 4.94
C GLY A 128 -3.38 18.58 4.78
N SER A 129 -3.23 18.05 3.56
CA SER A 129 -2.73 16.71 3.33
C SER A 129 -1.31 16.52 3.89
N PHE A 130 -0.46 17.53 3.81
CA PHE A 130 0.88 17.51 4.40
C PHE A 130 0.85 17.24 5.92
N GLN A 131 -0.02 17.92 6.64
CA GLN A 131 -0.15 17.74 8.10
C GLN A 131 -0.70 16.35 8.46
N HIS A 132 -1.62 15.81 7.65
CA HIS A 132 -2.09 14.42 7.81
C HIS A 132 -0.95 13.42 7.62
N VAL A 133 -0.13 13.59 6.57
CA VAL A 133 1.04 12.74 6.32
C VAL A 133 2.02 12.78 7.49
N LEU A 134 2.39 13.97 8.01
CA LEU A 134 3.27 14.08 9.16
C LEU A 134 2.71 13.42 10.41
N THR A 135 1.40 13.53 10.61
CA THR A 135 0.70 12.84 11.71
C THR A 135 0.78 11.33 11.54
N GLY A 136 0.51 10.82 10.33
CA GLY A 136 0.63 9.39 10.00
C GLY A 136 2.04 8.85 10.24
N ILE A 137 3.07 9.54 9.75
CA ILE A 137 4.48 9.20 9.99
C ILE A 137 4.78 9.11 11.49
N THR A 138 4.33 10.11 12.26
CA THR A 138 4.56 10.14 13.72
C THR A 138 3.87 8.98 14.43
N ARG A 139 2.66 8.60 14.00
CA ARG A 139 1.93 7.45 14.56
C ARG A 139 2.65 6.14 14.26
N VAL A 140 3.06 5.92 13.00
CA VAL A 140 3.83 4.73 12.60
C VAL A 140 5.10 4.63 13.43
N TRP A 141 5.87 5.71 13.52
CA TRP A 141 7.12 5.74 14.29
C TRP A 141 6.89 5.36 15.76
N ARG A 142 5.92 5.99 16.41
CA ARG A 142 5.60 5.71 17.83
C ARG A 142 5.19 4.27 18.07
N GLN A 143 4.40 3.69 17.20
CA GLN A 143 3.97 2.30 17.37
C GLN A 143 5.07 1.28 17.03
N THR A 144 6.09 1.68 16.27
CA THR A 144 7.19 0.78 15.89
C THR A 144 8.32 0.78 16.91
N TYR A 145 8.59 1.93 17.54
CA TYR A 145 9.81 2.12 18.35
C TYR A 145 9.54 2.46 19.84
N LEU A 146 8.29 2.60 20.26
CA LEU A 146 7.89 2.80 21.66
C LEU A 146 6.98 1.69 22.14
#